data_af8d71af8b02afedfaf072b45aa89876
#
_entry.id   af8d71af8b02afedfaf072b45aa89876
#
_cell.length_a   1.000
_cell.length_b   1.000
_cell.length_c   1.000
_cell.angle_alpha   90.00
_cell.angle_beta   90.00
_cell.angle_gamma   90.00
#
_symmetry.space_group_name_H-M   'P 1'
#
loop_
_entity.id
_entity.type
_entity.pdbx_description
1 polymer ?
#
loop_
_entity_poly.entity_id
_entity_poly.type
_entity_poly.pdbx_seq_one_letter_code
_entity_poly.pdbx_strand_id
1 'polypeptide(L)'
;MRGRRALGRQFGWLWAAYAVSAYGSGLGFGALPLIAVLALHASPAEMSALSAVGPAVGALIAVPLAPWVEFRRKRPVMVAMDLARCAAMATVPVAYAVGRLGFVQLLVVSAVVAGAKIAFGAAGGAYLKSLVRPEDLLVANSRLESTNWSSIAVGPPLGGAAIGLFGPVVTVAADAAGYLLSALGITAIRDREEAPRAGGRTRERAGAPRAGGLLDGWRHIAGDPELRALHLNNMLVSGLIMATEPLLAVLLLRDLGFPPWQYALVFAAPCLGGLVGSRLAPRVVARHGRDRVIRTVGTLRAVWLIGLVLVRPGAVGLVTVTAVELAIIVNMSLYTPVLATRRLERTPDHLVARTLTAWSIGQQASIALCTALGGLLADLTGPRTALAVAGLLALATPLLLPRPGRTTARPDPEPAPGRS
;
A
#
# COMPACT_ATOMS: atom_id res chain seq x y z
N MET A 1 11.39 -26.90 15.17
CA MET A 1 10.35 -25.86 15.41
C MET A 1 11.00 -24.70 16.16
N ARG A 2 11.55 -23.68 15.47
CA ARG A 2 12.04 -22.46 16.14
C ARG A 2 10.80 -21.69 16.60
N GLY A 3 10.67 -21.51 17.93
CA GLY A 3 9.54 -20.81 18.56
C GLY A 3 9.27 -19.46 17.89
N ARG A 4 7.99 -19.06 17.87
CA ARG A 4 7.55 -17.74 17.40
C ARG A 4 8.41 -16.68 18.10
N ARG A 5 9.37 -16.09 17.37
CA ARG A 5 10.17 -14.99 17.92
C ARG A 5 9.19 -13.87 18.31
N ALA A 6 9.20 -13.54 19.59
CA ALA A 6 8.39 -12.43 20.09
C ALA A 6 9.04 -11.15 19.59
N LEU A 7 8.36 -10.40 18.71
CA LEU A 7 8.82 -9.11 18.17
C LEU A 7 8.76 -7.96 19.19
N GLY A 8 8.54 -8.29 20.47
CA GLY A 8 8.42 -7.32 21.54
C GLY A 8 7.00 -6.75 21.71
N ARG A 9 6.70 -6.31 22.94
CA ARG A 9 5.38 -5.78 23.32
C ARG A 9 5.02 -4.50 22.54
N GLN A 10 6.01 -3.67 22.25
CA GLN A 10 5.80 -2.41 21.54
C GLN A 10 5.35 -2.63 20.09
N PHE A 11 5.98 -3.58 19.38
CA PHE A 11 5.51 -4.00 18.07
C PHE A 11 4.10 -4.61 18.14
N GLY A 12 3.78 -5.36 19.19
CA GLY A 12 2.44 -5.91 19.41
C GLY A 12 1.35 -4.83 19.44
N TRP A 13 1.60 -3.73 20.14
CA TRP A 13 0.69 -2.58 20.17
C TRP A 13 0.57 -1.88 18.81
N LEU A 14 1.69 -1.65 18.12
CA LEU A 14 1.69 -1.08 16.77
C LEU A 14 0.90 -1.95 15.80
N TRP A 15 1.14 -3.26 15.85
CA TRP A 15 0.44 -4.21 14.98
C TRP A 15 -1.06 -4.29 15.30
N ALA A 16 -1.45 -4.29 16.57
CA ALA A 16 -2.86 -4.31 16.97
C ALA A 16 -3.58 -3.03 16.52
N ALA A 17 -2.96 -1.85 16.72
CA ALA A 17 -3.49 -0.58 16.25
C ALA A 17 -3.66 -0.57 14.72
N TYR A 18 -2.64 -1.03 13.99
CA TYR A 18 -2.71 -1.19 12.53
C TYR A 18 -3.84 -2.14 12.11
N ALA A 19 -3.99 -3.27 12.80
CA ALA A 19 -5.03 -4.24 12.49
C ALA A 19 -6.44 -3.64 12.68
N VAL A 20 -6.69 -2.96 13.79
CA VAL A 20 -7.97 -2.28 14.06
C VAL A 20 -8.27 -1.26 12.96
N SER A 21 -7.29 -0.43 12.59
CA SER A 21 -7.44 0.55 11.51
C SER A 21 -7.70 -0.11 10.15
N ALA A 22 -6.97 -1.19 9.82
CA ALA A 22 -7.10 -1.88 8.54
C ALA A 22 -8.47 -2.59 8.40
N TYR A 23 -8.93 -3.26 9.45
CA TYR A 23 -10.25 -3.90 9.45
C TYR A 23 -11.38 -2.87 9.47
N GLY A 24 -11.24 -1.75 10.21
CA GLY A 24 -12.19 -0.64 10.17
C GLY A 24 -12.36 -0.11 8.75
N SER A 25 -11.25 0.23 8.08
CA SER A 25 -11.27 0.69 6.69
C SER A 25 -11.79 -0.37 5.71
N GLY A 26 -11.54 -1.65 5.98
CA GLY A 26 -12.11 -2.76 5.21
C GLY A 26 -13.64 -2.83 5.33
N LEU A 27 -14.16 -2.67 6.54
CA LEU A 27 -15.60 -2.60 6.80
C LEU A 27 -16.25 -1.36 6.16
N GLY A 28 -15.57 -0.20 6.22
CA GLY A 28 -16.01 1.06 5.61
C GLY A 28 -15.89 1.10 4.08
N PHE A 29 -15.31 0.05 3.46
CA PHE A 29 -15.11 0.01 2.01
C PHE A 29 -16.44 0.13 1.26
N GLY A 30 -16.52 1.13 0.39
CA GLY A 30 -17.75 1.40 -0.38
C GLY A 30 -18.83 2.18 0.36
N ALA A 31 -18.72 2.45 1.67
CA ALA A 31 -19.75 3.15 2.43
C ALA A 31 -19.93 4.62 1.97
N LEU A 32 -18.84 5.37 1.73
CA LEU A 32 -18.92 6.75 1.23
C LEU A 32 -19.52 6.83 -0.18
N PRO A 33 -19.11 6.02 -1.18
CA PRO A 33 -19.79 5.92 -2.47
C PRO A 33 -21.26 5.57 -2.34
N LEU A 34 -21.63 4.64 -1.46
CA LEU A 34 -23.03 4.27 -1.27
C LEU A 34 -23.86 5.43 -0.68
N ILE A 35 -23.33 6.16 0.29
CA ILE A 35 -23.95 7.37 0.83
C ILE A 35 -24.16 8.41 -0.27
N ALA A 36 -23.13 8.63 -1.13
CA ALA A 36 -23.24 9.54 -2.25
C ALA A 36 -24.39 9.18 -3.21
N VAL A 37 -24.53 7.89 -3.54
CA VAL A 37 -25.59 7.41 -4.42
C VAL A 37 -26.96 7.41 -3.74
N LEU A 38 -27.08 6.84 -2.54
CA LEU A 38 -28.38 6.57 -1.91
C LEU A 38 -28.94 7.80 -1.18
N ALA A 39 -28.08 8.59 -0.53
CA ALA A 39 -28.53 9.74 0.27
C ALA A 39 -28.45 11.07 -0.49
N LEU A 40 -27.48 11.23 -1.39
CA LEU A 40 -27.25 12.48 -2.12
C LEU A 40 -27.66 12.40 -3.61
N HIS A 41 -28.07 11.22 -4.08
CA HIS A 41 -28.40 10.98 -5.50
C HIS A 41 -27.33 11.47 -6.47
N ALA A 42 -26.05 11.24 -6.10
CA ALA A 42 -24.89 11.73 -6.82
C ALA A 42 -24.88 11.26 -8.29
N SER A 43 -24.56 12.18 -9.19
CA SER A 43 -24.42 11.92 -10.62
C SER A 43 -23.20 11.04 -10.92
N PRO A 44 -23.13 10.40 -12.11
CA PRO A 44 -21.93 9.64 -12.52
C PRO A 44 -20.64 10.47 -12.51
N ALA A 45 -20.72 11.76 -12.84
CA ALA A 45 -19.58 12.69 -12.79
C ALA A 45 -19.10 12.92 -11.34
N GLU A 46 -20.02 13.11 -10.40
CA GLU A 46 -19.70 13.23 -8.98
C GLU A 46 -19.08 11.94 -8.43
N MET A 47 -19.60 10.77 -8.80
CA MET A 47 -19.03 9.49 -8.42
C MET A 47 -17.61 9.31 -8.94
N SER A 48 -17.35 9.71 -10.18
CA SER A 48 -16.01 9.72 -10.76
C SER A 48 -15.07 10.69 -10.02
N ALA A 49 -15.56 11.88 -9.64
CA ALA A 49 -14.81 12.84 -8.85
C ALA A 49 -14.46 12.28 -7.47
N LEU A 50 -15.42 11.64 -6.78
CA LEU A 50 -15.18 11.01 -5.48
C LEU A 50 -14.11 9.91 -5.54
N SER A 51 -14.11 9.10 -6.59
CA SER A 51 -13.11 8.06 -6.83
C SER A 51 -11.73 8.63 -7.16
N ALA A 52 -11.66 9.78 -7.84
CA ALA A 52 -10.42 10.43 -8.24
C ALA A 52 -9.73 11.20 -7.11
N VAL A 53 -10.47 11.63 -6.07
CA VAL A 53 -9.93 12.45 -4.97
C VAL A 53 -8.78 11.77 -4.24
N GLY A 54 -8.89 10.47 -3.92
CA GLY A 54 -7.84 9.74 -3.22
C GLY A 54 -6.50 9.75 -3.95
N PRO A 55 -6.44 9.30 -5.22
CA PRO A 55 -5.24 9.38 -6.04
C PRO A 55 -4.72 10.81 -6.26
N ALA A 56 -5.62 11.78 -6.49
CA ALA A 56 -5.25 13.18 -6.70
C ALA A 56 -4.58 13.80 -5.46
N VAL A 57 -5.17 13.59 -4.29
CA VAL A 57 -4.60 14.02 -3.01
C VAL A 57 -3.27 13.31 -2.75
N GLY A 58 -3.19 12.02 -3.09
CA GLY A 58 -1.95 11.25 -3.02
C GLY A 58 -0.82 11.91 -3.79
N ALA A 59 -1.09 12.35 -5.01
CA ALA A 59 -0.09 13.00 -5.86
C ALA A 59 0.29 14.41 -5.36
N LEU A 60 -0.68 15.21 -4.90
CA LEU A 60 -0.48 16.60 -4.54
C LEU A 60 0.09 16.81 -3.12
N ILE A 61 -0.45 16.09 -2.13
CA ILE A 61 -0.13 16.31 -0.72
C ILE A 61 1.06 15.47 -0.25
N ALA A 62 1.32 14.33 -0.88
CA ALA A 62 2.40 13.46 -0.44
C ALA A 62 3.78 14.16 -0.50
N VAL A 63 4.02 15.03 -1.47
CA VAL A 63 5.30 15.75 -1.64
C VAL A 63 5.59 16.68 -0.47
N PRO A 64 4.72 17.63 -0.07
CA PRO A 64 4.98 18.51 1.07
C PRO A 64 4.89 17.80 2.43
N LEU A 65 4.17 16.69 2.51
CA LEU A 65 3.95 15.97 3.76
C LEU A 65 5.19 15.19 4.24
N ALA A 66 6.03 14.72 3.31
CA ALA A 66 7.20 13.92 3.64
C ALA A 66 8.22 14.64 4.55
N PRO A 67 8.66 15.88 4.25
CA PRO A 67 9.53 16.63 5.15
C PRO A 67 8.89 16.91 6.50
N TRP A 68 7.60 17.23 6.51
CA TRP A 68 6.87 17.48 7.75
C TRP A 68 6.86 16.26 8.68
N VAL A 69 6.65 15.05 8.14
CA VAL A 69 6.70 13.79 8.89
C VAL A 69 8.11 13.52 9.39
N GLU A 70 9.16 13.84 8.61
CA GLU A 70 10.54 13.53 8.96
C GLU A 70 11.02 14.27 10.22
N PHE A 71 10.74 15.56 10.31
CA PHE A 71 11.20 16.40 11.43
C PHE A 71 10.37 16.26 12.69
N ARG A 72 9.33 15.40 12.68
CA ARG A 72 8.49 15.16 13.85
C ARG A 72 8.68 13.76 14.41
N ARG A 73 8.34 13.61 15.68
CA ARG A 73 8.24 12.29 16.32
C ARG A 73 7.17 11.49 15.60
N LYS A 74 7.47 10.24 15.21
CA LYS A 74 6.63 9.42 14.35
C LYS A 74 5.33 9.01 15.02
N ARG A 75 5.40 8.65 16.32
CA ARG A 75 4.24 8.25 17.11
C ARG A 75 3.19 9.37 17.21
N PRO A 76 3.49 10.63 17.62
CA PRO A 76 2.51 11.72 17.62
C PRO A 76 1.92 11.98 16.22
N VAL A 77 2.71 11.86 15.17
CA VAL A 77 2.22 12.01 13.79
C VAL A 77 1.19 10.94 13.46
N MET A 78 1.47 9.67 13.77
CA MET A 78 0.53 8.57 13.54
C MET A 78 -0.79 8.78 14.30
N VAL A 79 -0.71 9.16 15.58
CA VAL A 79 -1.90 9.47 16.40
C VAL A 79 -2.69 10.64 15.80
N ALA A 80 -2.01 11.73 15.41
CA ALA A 80 -2.66 12.89 14.81
C ALA A 80 -3.36 12.53 13.48
N MET A 81 -2.75 11.66 12.66
CA MET A 81 -3.36 11.22 11.39
C MET A 81 -4.57 10.32 11.63
N ASP A 82 -4.53 9.42 12.61
CA ASP A 82 -5.70 8.62 12.97
C ASP A 82 -6.84 9.46 13.55
N LEU A 83 -6.52 10.44 14.40
CA LEU A 83 -7.51 11.38 14.92
C LEU A 83 -8.10 12.27 13.81
N ALA A 84 -7.29 12.72 12.85
CA ALA A 84 -7.78 13.47 11.70
C ALA A 84 -8.74 12.63 10.83
N ARG A 85 -8.42 11.35 10.60
CA ARG A 85 -9.32 10.41 9.90
C ARG A 85 -10.60 10.16 10.68
N CYS A 86 -10.47 9.93 12.00
CA CYS A 86 -11.62 9.76 12.88
C CYS A 86 -12.55 10.98 12.85
N ALA A 87 -11.99 12.18 13.04
CA ALA A 87 -12.77 13.42 13.03
C ALA A 87 -13.45 13.65 11.68
N ALA A 88 -12.72 13.48 10.56
CA ALA A 88 -13.29 13.62 9.22
C ALA A 88 -14.44 12.64 8.99
N MET A 89 -14.22 11.34 9.25
CA MET A 89 -15.25 10.31 9.07
C MET A 89 -16.46 10.53 10.00
N ALA A 90 -16.25 10.95 11.25
CA ALA A 90 -17.32 11.23 12.20
C ALA A 90 -18.22 12.41 11.79
N THR A 91 -17.73 13.35 10.96
CA THR A 91 -18.57 14.44 10.43
C THR A 91 -19.69 13.94 9.54
N VAL A 92 -19.52 12.78 8.88
CA VAL A 92 -20.51 12.24 7.93
C VAL A 92 -21.79 11.79 8.65
N PRO A 93 -21.75 10.91 9.67
CA PRO A 93 -22.95 10.54 10.41
C PRO A 93 -23.60 11.73 11.14
N VAL A 94 -22.79 12.66 11.65
CA VAL A 94 -23.34 13.88 12.30
C VAL A 94 -24.08 14.76 11.29
N ALA A 95 -23.45 15.05 10.13
CA ALA A 95 -24.11 15.86 9.09
C ALA A 95 -25.34 15.18 8.52
N TYR A 96 -25.33 13.86 8.38
CA TYR A 96 -26.49 13.08 7.98
C TYR A 96 -27.63 13.20 8.98
N ALA A 97 -27.35 13.07 10.28
CA ALA A 97 -28.37 13.16 11.33
C ALA A 97 -29.02 14.54 11.40
N VAL A 98 -28.28 15.63 11.10
CA VAL A 98 -28.83 17.00 11.07
C VAL A 98 -29.37 17.41 9.69
N GLY A 99 -29.41 16.49 8.71
CA GLY A 99 -29.93 16.75 7.36
C GLY A 99 -29.10 17.73 6.53
N ARG A 100 -27.81 17.92 6.85
CA ARG A 100 -26.89 18.87 6.18
C ARG A 100 -25.75 18.18 5.42
N LEU A 101 -25.85 16.87 5.19
CA LEU A 101 -24.85 16.16 4.43
C LEU A 101 -24.81 16.63 2.97
N GLY A 102 -23.65 17.04 2.48
CA GLY A 102 -23.45 17.47 1.11
C GLY A 102 -22.32 16.71 0.41
N PHE A 103 -22.34 16.68 -0.93
CA PHE A 103 -21.35 15.98 -1.74
C PHE A 103 -19.93 16.53 -1.54
N VAL A 104 -19.78 17.87 -1.43
CA VAL A 104 -18.49 18.53 -1.16
C VAL A 104 -17.88 18.03 0.15
N GLN A 105 -18.72 17.79 1.17
CA GLN A 105 -18.23 17.21 2.44
C GLN A 105 -17.62 15.82 2.22
N LEU A 106 -18.26 14.96 1.42
CA LEU A 106 -17.72 13.62 1.12
C LEU A 106 -16.38 13.72 0.37
N LEU A 107 -16.22 14.67 -0.54
CA LEU A 107 -14.94 14.95 -1.21
C LEU A 107 -13.86 15.36 -0.21
N VAL A 108 -14.17 16.30 0.68
CA VAL A 108 -13.23 16.77 1.71
C VAL A 108 -12.83 15.64 2.65
N VAL A 109 -13.81 14.84 3.12
CA VAL A 109 -13.55 13.68 3.97
C VAL A 109 -12.63 12.68 3.26
N SER A 110 -12.93 12.34 2.01
CA SER A 110 -12.10 11.43 1.21
C SER A 110 -10.68 11.98 1.03
N ALA A 111 -10.53 13.29 0.79
CA ALA A 111 -9.24 13.97 0.67
C ALA A 111 -8.43 13.88 1.97
N VAL A 112 -9.05 14.18 3.11
CA VAL A 112 -8.41 14.12 4.43
C VAL A 112 -7.98 12.70 4.76
N VAL A 113 -8.87 11.72 4.54
CA VAL A 113 -8.57 10.30 4.81
C VAL A 113 -7.41 9.82 3.94
N ALA A 114 -7.39 10.15 2.66
CA ALA A 114 -6.31 9.78 1.75
C ALA A 114 -4.97 10.42 2.13
N GLY A 115 -4.94 11.72 2.41
CA GLY A 115 -3.73 12.44 2.82
C GLY A 115 -3.19 11.91 4.17
N ALA A 116 -4.06 11.73 5.14
CA ALA A 116 -3.70 11.19 6.44
C ALA A 116 -3.18 9.74 6.36
N LYS A 117 -3.74 8.89 5.47
CA LYS A 117 -3.25 7.53 5.23
C LYS A 117 -1.81 7.53 4.73
N ILE A 118 -1.44 8.44 3.84
CA ILE A 118 -0.08 8.55 3.31
C ILE A 118 0.90 8.96 4.41
N ALA A 119 0.56 9.99 5.20
CA ALA A 119 1.39 10.44 6.32
C ALA A 119 1.55 9.36 7.39
N PHE A 120 0.46 8.67 7.73
CA PHE A 120 0.46 7.54 8.65
C PHE A 120 1.38 6.42 8.16
N GLY A 121 1.30 6.05 6.88
CA GLY A 121 2.15 5.02 6.29
C GLY A 121 3.64 5.38 6.31
N ALA A 122 3.98 6.63 5.98
CA ALA A 122 5.35 7.13 6.01
C ALA A 122 5.92 7.14 7.44
N ALA A 123 5.15 7.66 8.41
CA ALA A 123 5.53 7.66 9.82
C ALA A 123 5.62 6.24 10.39
N GLY A 124 4.64 5.37 10.06
CA GLY A 124 4.57 3.99 10.53
C GLY A 124 5.74 3.15 10.06
N GLY A 125 6.17 3.29 8.80
CA GLY A 125 7.34 2.60 8.28
C GLY A 125 8.64 3.03 8.96
N ALA A 126 8.82 4.34 9.20
CA ALA A 126 9.96 4.86 9.94
C ALA A 126 9.94 4.41 11.40
N TYR A 127 8.77 4.41 12.04
CA TYR A 127 8.60 3.96 13.43
C TYR A 127 8.82 2.46 13.57
N LEU A 128 8.33 1.64 12.63
CA LEU A 128 8.59 0.21 12.60
C LEU A 128 10.10 -0.10 12.61
N LYS A 129 10.86 0.63 11.79
CA LYS A 129 12.33 0.47 11.73
C LYS A 129 13.02 0.76 13.06
N SER A 130 12.50 1.68 13.87
CA SER A 130 13.04 1.99 15.19
C SER A 130 12.61 1.00 16.29
N LEU A 131 11.46 0.32 16.12
CA LEU A 131 10.92 -0.62 17.10
C LEU A 131 11.46 -2.04 16.99
N VAL A 132 11.88 -2.43 15.80
CA VAL A 132 12.21 -3.82 15.47
C VAL A 132 13.66 -3.91 15.01
N ARG A 133 14.38 -4.96 15.46
CA ARG A 133 15.75 -5.18 15.01
C ARG A 133 15.78 -5.45 13.50
N PRO A 134 16.88 -5.09 12.80
CA PRO A 134 16.99 -5.30 11.34
C PRO A 134 16.70 -6.74 10.91
N GLU A 135 17.10 -7.73 11.69
CA GLU A 135 16.88 -9.16 11.44
C GLU A 135 15.41 -9.59 11.53
N ASP A 136 14.59 -8.85 12.28
CA ASP A 136 13.17 -9.12 12.53
C ASP A 136 12.23 -8.30 11.61
N LEU A 137 12.74 -7.33 10.85
CA LEU A 137 11.96 -6.46 9.97
C LEU A 137 11.13 -7.22 8.95
N LEU A 138 11.67 -8.31 8.38
CA LEU A 138 10.92 -9.14 7.44
C LEU A 138 9.70 -9.79 8.09
N VAL A 139 9.85 -10.30 9.31
CA VAL A 139 8.74 -10.94 10.05
C VAL A 139 7.69 -9.90 10.42
N ALA A 140 8.12 -8.70 10.84
CA ALA A 140 7.24 -7.58 11.15
C ALA A 140 6.45 -7.12 9.92
N ASN A 141 7.12 -6.86 8.79
CA ASN A 141 6.46 -6.50 7.54
C ASN A 141 5.50 -7.59 7.04
N SER A 142 5.89 -8.87 7.18
CA SER A 142 5.01 -9.99 6.79
C SER A 142 3.74 -10.06 7.65
N ARG A 143 3.80 -9.70 8.94
CA ARG A 143 2.60 -9.62 9.79
C ARG A 143 1.68 -8.47 9.39
N LEU A 144 2.25 -7.29 9.09
CA LEU A 144 1.47 -6.15 8.60
C LEU A 144 0.80 -6.48 7.27
N GLU A 145 1.54 -7.08 6.34
CA GLU A 145 1.02 -7.50 5.04
C GLU A 145 -0.07 -8.58 5.17
N SER A 146 0.11 -9.57 6.07
CA SER A 146 -0.93 -10.58 6.35
C SER A 146 -2.21 -9.93 6.89
N THR A 147 -2.08 -8.92 7.74
CA THR A 147 -3.22 -8.17 8.27
C THR A 147 -3.92 -7.39 7.17
N ASN A 148 -3.15 -6.76 6.28
CA ASN A 148 -3.68 -6.06 5.12
C ASN A 148 -4.51 -7.00 4.22
N TRP A 149 -3.95 -8.14 3.82
CA TRP A 149 -4.65 -9.11 2.98
C TRP A 149 -5.88 -9.71 3.66
N SER A 150 -5.80 -10.01 4.95
CA SER A 150 -6.98 -10.50 5.69
C SER A 150 -8.07 -9.43 5.81
N SER A 151 -7.70 -8.14 5.97
CA SER A 151 -8.68 -7.05 6.00
C SER A 151 -9.34 -6.82 4.64
N ILE A 152 -8.60 -6.98 3.54
CA ILE A 152 -9.14 -6.91 2.17
C ILE A 152 -10.06 -8.10 1.88
N ALA A 153 -9.71 -9.31 2.35
CA ALA A 153 -10.51 -10.50 2.11
C ALA A 153 -11.83 -10.51 2.90
N VAL A 154 -11.79 -10.07 4.15
CA VAL A 154 -12.89 -10.16 5.12
C VAL A 154 -13.68 -8.84 5.23
N GLY A 155 -13.00 -7.72 5.06
CA GLY A 155 -13.57 -6.38 5.25
C GLY A 155 -14.78 -6.11 4.35
N PRO A 156 -14.66 -6.15 3.02
CA PRO A 156 -15.77 -5.82 2.13
C PRO A 156 -17.00 -6.73 2.28
N PRO A 157 -16.89 -8.08 2.43
CA PRO A 157 -18.05 -8.92 2.73
C PRO A 157 -18.75 -8.57 4.04
N LEU A 158 -17.98 -8.37 5.12
CA LEU A 158 -18.55 -7.96 6.41
C LEU A 158 -19.07 -6.52 6.36
N GLY A 159 -18.40 -5.63 5.65
CA GLY A 159 -18.84 -4.26 5.41
C GLY A 159 -20.16 -4.21 4.65
N GLY A 160 -20.27 -4.99 3.57
CA GLY A 160 -21.53 -5.14 2.82
C GLY A 160 -22.68 -5.67 3.70
N ALA A 161 -22.42 -6.68 4.53
CA ALA A 161 -23.41 -7.17 5.51
C ALA A 161 -23.77 -6.11 6.55
N ALA A 162 -22.78 -5.38 7.09
CA ALA A 162 -23.02 -4.29 8.03
C ALA A 162 -23.81 -3.14 7.41
N ILE A 163 -23.53 -2.78 6.16
CA ILE A 163 -24.29 -1.78 5.40
C ILE A 163 -25.74 -2.27 5.19
N GLY A 164 -25.93 -3.54 4.85
CA GLY A 164 -27.26 -4.13 4.65
C GLY A 164 -28.09 -4.18 5.92
N LEU A 165 -27.48 -4.43 7.09
CA LEU A 165 -28.17 -4.55 8.37
C LEU A 165 -28.36 -3.21 9.09
N PHE A 166 -27.36 -2.34 9.06
CA PHE A 166 -27.29 -1.12 9.86
C PHE A 166 -27.25 0.17 9.03
N GLY A 167 -27.14 0.03 7.72
CA GLY A 167 -26.99 1.15 6.81
C GLY A 167 -25.54 1.68 6.67
N PRO A 168 -25.25 2.43 5.60
CA PRO A 168 -23.90 2.90 5.29
C PRO A 168 -23.38 3.95 6.29
N VAL A 169 -24.25 4.74 6.90
CA VAL A 169 -23.89 5.78 7.88
C VAL A 169 -23.32 5.17 9.16
N VAL A 170 -23.93 4.10 9.66
CA VAL A 170 -23.44 3.36 10.84
C VAL A 170 -22.09 2.70 10.54
N THR A 171 -21.90 2.21 9.33
CA THR A 171 -20.64 1.60 8.90
C THR A 171 -19.51 2.64 8.85
N VAL A 172 -19.80 3.87 8.40
CA VAL A 172 -18.83 5.00 8.45
C VAL A 172 -18.50 5.36 9.91
N ALA A 173 -19.47 5.37 10.80
CA ALA A 173 -19.24 5.62 12.23
C ALA A 173 -18.37 4.52 12.87
N ALA A 174 -18.55 3.26 12.47
CA ALA A 174 -17.71 2.15 12.92
C ALA A 174 -16.26 2.27 12.42
N ASP A 175 -16.03 2.71 11.17
CA ASP A 175 -14.69 3.00 10.64
C ASP A 175 -14.05 4.17 11.41
N ALA A 176 -14.77 5.25 11.69
CA ALA A 176 -14.30 6.34 12.53
C ALA A 176 -13.88 5.86 13.93
N ALA A 177 -14.66 4.98 14.56
CA ALA A 177 -14.31 4.36 15.84
C ALA A 177 -13.03 3.49 15.72
N GLY A 178 -12.85 2.79 14.60
CA GLY A 178 -11.63 2.04 14.29
C GLY A 178 -10.37 2.92 14.30
N TYR A 179 -10.43 4.11 13.70
CA TYR A 179 -9.32 5.08 13.75
C TYR A 179 -9.06 5.59 15.17
N LEU A 180 -10.10 5.86 15.95
CA LEU A 180 -9.95 6.26 17.35
C LEU A 180 -9.26 5.16 18.17
N LEU A 181 -9.70 3.92 18.05
CA LEU A 181 -9.10 2.77 18.75
C LEU A 181 -7.65 2.57 18.32
N SER A 182 -7.32 2.75 17.03
CA SER A 182 -5.94 2.73 16.53
C SER A 182 -5.10 3.82 17.19
N ALA A 183 -5.59 5.06 17.24
CA ALA A 183 -4.90 6.17 17.90
C ALA A 183 -4.63 5.86 19.38
N LEU A 184 -5.63 5.34 20.10
CA LEU A 184 -5.48 4.92 21.49
C LEU A 184 -4.46 3.78 21.64
N GLY A 185 -4.47 2.79 20.77
CA GLY A 185 -3.49 1.70 20.74
C GLY A 185 -2.06 2.21 20.54
N ILE A 186 -1.86 3.18 19.65
CA ILE A 186 -0.55 3.81 19.42
C ILE A 186 -0.12 4.63 20.66
N THR A 187 -1.03 5.32 21.35
CA THR A 187 -0.70 6.05 22.58
C THR A 187 -0.32 5.13 23.74
N ALA A 188 -0.76 3.88 23.74
CA ALA A 188 -0.39 2.88 24.75
C ALA A 188 1.07 2.37 24.61
N ILE A 189 1.73 2.65 23.49
CA ILE A 189 3.15 2.31 23.29
C ILE A 189 3.98 3.19 24.24
N ARG A 190 4.67 2.59 25.21
CA ARG A 190 5.44 3.31 26.25
C ARG A 190 6.88 3.62 25.87
N ASP A 191 7.25 3.38 24.61
CA ASP A 191 8.62 3.64 24.16
C ASP A 191 8.89 5.14 24.04
N ARG A 192 10.04 5.59 24.60
CA ARG A 192 10.50 6.97 24.44
C ARG A 192 11.17 7.07 23.07
N GLU A 193 10.38 7.43 22.06
CA GLU A 193 10.96 7.85 20.79
C GLU A 193 11.93 9.01 21.06
N GLU A 194 13.23 8.79 20.79
CA GLU A 194 14.20 9.88 20.85
C GLU A 194 13.73 11.00 19.91
N ALA A 195 13.72 12.23 20.42
CA ALA A 195 13.40 13.37 19.55
C ALA A 195 14.34 13.32 18.34
N PRO A 196 13.84 13.58 17.11
CA PRO A 196 14.71 13.71 15.95
C PRO A 196 15.84 14.68 16.35
N ARG A 197 17.07 14.19 16.38
CA ARG A 197 18.22 15.02 16.75
C ARG A 197 18.27 16.17 15.75
N ALA A 198 17.77 17.34 16.14
CA ALA A 198 18.14 18.59 15.49
C ALA A 198 19.68 18.63 15.59
N GLY A 199 20.33 18.39 14.45
CA GLY A 199 21.75 18.08 14.31
C GLY A 199 22.62 18.63 15.43
N GLY A 200 23.23 17.72 16.21
CA GLY A 200 24.10 18.08 17.31
C GLY A 200 25.24 18.97 16.83
N ARG A 201 25.68 19.80 17.71
CA ARG A 201 26.79 20.77 17.77
C ARG A 201 28.06 20.59 16.90
N THR A 202 28.05 19.75 15.89
CA THR A 202 29.14 19.65 14.86
C THR A 202 28.82 20.45 13.59
N ARG A 203 27.84 21.36 13.64
CA ARG A 203 27.31 22.13 12.50
C ARG A 203 28.19 23.33 12.09
N GLU A 204 29.28 23.61 12.78
CA GLU A 204 30.09 24.84 12.51
C GLU A 204 31.17 24.68 11.44
N ARG A 205 31.41 23.47 10.86
CA ARG A 205 32.46 23.29 9.83
C ARG A 205 32.04 22.59 8.52
N ALA A 206 30.83 22.08 8.42
CA ALA A 206 30.26 21.66 7.15
C ALA A 206 29.06 22.56 6.87
N GLY A 207 29.12 23.32 5.78
CA GLY A 207 28.12 24.31 5.41
C GLY A 207 26.72 23.84 5.70
N ALA A 208 25.87 24.70 6.29
CA ALA A 208 24.54 24.42 6.80
C ALA A 208 23.85 23.33 5.98
N PRO A 209 23.35 22.22 6.59
CA PRO A 209 22.51 21.30 5.81
C PRO A 209 21.33 22.14 5.32
N ARG A 210 21.35 22.44 4.02
CA ARG A 210 20.19 23.03 3.34
C ARG A 210 19.00 22.21 3.77
N ALA A 211 17.92 22.87 4.23
CA ALA A 211 16.65 22.23 4.51
C ALA A 211 16.42 21.22 3.38
N GLY A 212 16.55 19.92 3.69
CA GLY A 212 16.67 18.87 2.68
C GLY A 212 15.53 19.02 1.69
N GLY A 213 15.85 19.02 0.40
CA GLY A 213 14.89 19.36 -0.64
C GLY A 213 13.72 18.37 -0.66
N LEU A 214 12.55 18.83 -1.08
CA LEU A 214 11.35 17.97 -1.29
C LEU A 214 11.66 16.73 -2.12
N LEU A 215 12.69 16.79 -2.93
CA LEU A 215 13.13 15.73 -3.85
C LEU A 215 14.19 14.77 -3.26
N ASP A 216 14.62 14.90 -1.99
CA ASP A 216 15.69 14.06 -1.46
C ASP A 216 15.33 12.58 -1.41
N GLY A 217 14.05 12.25 -1.19
CA GLY A 217 13.54 10.88 -1.32
C GLY A 217 13.73 10.32 -2.73
N TRP A 218 13.42 11.12 -3.74
CA TRP A 218 13.62 10.77 -5.15
C TRP A 218 15.12 10.70 -5.52
N ARG A 219 15.93 11.64 -5.04
CA ARG A 219 17.38 11.64 -5.25
C ARG A 219 18.02 10.41 -4.63
N HIS A 220 17.57 10.02 -3.42
CA HIS A 220 18.04 8.82 -2.76
C HIS A 220 17.70 7.56 -3.56
N ILE A 221 16.44 7.43 -4.04
CA ILE A 221 16.02 6.31 -4.89
C ILE A 221 16.83 6.29 -6.20
N ALA A 222 17.01 7.44 -6.84
CA ALA A 222 17.76 7.55 -8.10
C ALA A 222 19.27 7.29 -7.93
N GLY A 223 19.84 7.67 -6.79
CA GLY A 223 21.25 7.50 -6.47
C GLY A 223 21.66 6.08 -6.08
N ASP A 224 20.73 5.29 -5.51
CA ASP A 224 20.99 3.87 -5.21
C ASP A 224 20.52 3.00 -6.39
N PRO A 225 21.44 2.34 -7.14
CA PRO A 225 21.09 1.54 -8.32
C PRO A 225 20.11 0.40 -8.00
N GLU A 226 20.20 -0.19 -6.80
CA GLU A 226 19.30 -1.27 -6.38
C GLU A 226 17.91 -0.75 -6.04
N LEU A 227 17.80 0.33 -5.26
CA LEU A 227 16.52 0.95 -4.94
C LEU A 227 15.83 1.47 -6.20
N ARG A 228 16.56 2.07 -7.14
CA ARG A 228 16.04 2.53 -8.42
C ARG A 228 15.47 1.38 -9.23
N ALA A 229 16.22 0.28 -9.35
CA ALA A 229 15.79 -0.91 -10.08
C ALA A 229 14.51 -1.53 -9.46
N LEU A 230 14.49 -1.69 -8.15
CA LEU A 230 13.33 -2.21 -7.40
C LEU A 230 12.13 -1.27 -7.51
N HIS A 231 12.34 0.05 -7.44
CA HIS A 231 11.28 1.05 -7.56
C HIS A 231 10.64 1.03 -8.94
N LEU A 232 11.45 1.09 -10.00
CA LEU A 232 10.95 1.05 -11.39
C LEU A 232 10.21 -0.25 -11.69
N ASN A 233 10.77 -1.39 -11.29
CA ASN A 233 10.09 -2.68 -11.44
C ASN A 233 8.76 -2.70 -10.69
N ASN A 234 8.74 -2.23 -9.43
CA ASN A 234 7.51 -2.23 -8.63
C ASN A 234 6.44 -1.27 -9.18
N MET A 235 6.83 -0.07 -9.62
CA MET A 235 5.93 0.89 -10.27
C MET A 235 5.25 0.28 -11.50
N LEU A 236 6.05 -0.27 -12.42
CA LEU A 236 5.53 -0.82 -13.68
C LEU A 236 4.65 -2.04 -13.45
N VAL A 237 5.11 -3.01 -12.63
CA VAL A 237 4.31 -4.21 -12.35
C VAL A 237 3.01 -3.86 -11.65
N SER A 238 3.04 -2.99 -10.62
CA SER A 238 1.82 -2.56 -9.93
C SER A 238 0.89 -1.78 -10.86
N GLY A 239 1.44 -0.90 -11.70
CA GLY A 239 0.66 -0.14 -12.67
C GLY A 239 -0.04 -1.05 -13.68
N LEU A 240 0.68 -2.01 -14.24
CA LEU A 240 0.14 -2.97 -15.22
C LEU A 240 -0.91 -3.89 -14.59
N ILE A 241 -0.67 -4.42 -13.38
CA ILE A 241 -1.66 -5.26 -12.68
C ILE A 241 -2.94 -4.47 -12.39
N MET A 242 -2.83 -3.26 -11.84
CA MET A 242 -4.01 -2.45 -11.52
C MET A 242 -4.77 -1.99 -12.78
N ALA A 243 -4.06 -1.79 -13.89
CA ALA A 243 -4.69 -1.49 -15.18
C ALA A 243 -5.56 -2.65 -15.71
N THR A 244 -5.27 -3.90 -15.33
CA THR A 244 -6.06 -5.05 -15.79
C THR A 244 -7.42 -5.17 -15.11
N GLU A 245 -7.60 -4.60 -13.93
CA GLU A 245 -8.85 -4.71 -13.15
C GLU A 245 -10.08 -4.17 -13.91
N PRO A 246 -10.10 -2.92 -14.43
CA PRO A 246 -11.22 -2.44 -15.23
C PRO A 246 -11.36 -3.18 -16.56
N LEU A 247 -10.26 -3.62 -17.17
CA LEU A 247 -10.29 -4.38 -18.42
C LEU A 247 -10.94 -5.76 -18.22
N LEU A 248 -10.63 -6.43 -17.10
CA LEU A 248 -11.26 -7.68 -16.71
C LEU A 248 -12.75 -7.50 -16.41
N ALA A 249 -13.16 -6.39 -15.80
CA ALA A 249 -14.56 -6.11 -15.58
C ALA A 249 -15.34 -6.08 -16.89
N VAL A 250 -14.84 -5.35 -17.89
CA VAL A 250 -15.46 -5.29 -19.22
C VAL A 250 -15.44 -6.67 -19.89
N LEU A 251 -14.29 -7.34 -19.93
CA LEU A 251 -14.14 -8.65 -20.56
C LEU A 251 -15.07 -9.70 -19.94
N LEU A 252 -15.09 -9.82 -18.59
CA LEU A 252 -15.87 -10.86 -17.92
C LEU A 252 -17.36 -10.59 -17.96
N LEU A 253 -17.78 -9.38 -17.62
CA LEU A 253 -19.22 -9.05 -17.49
C LEU A 253 -19.89 -8.79 -18.83
N ARG A 254 -19.23 -8.06 -19.75
CA ARG A 254 -19.81 -7.64 -21.01
C ARG A 254 -19.53 -8.63 -22.15
N ASP A 255 -18.27 -9.01 -22.35
CA ASP A 255 -17.88 -9.80 -23.53
C ASP A 255 -18.09 -11.31 -23.32
N LEU A 256 -17.85 -11.81 -22.10
CA LEU A 256 -17.97 -13.24 -21.76
C LEU A 256 -19.26 -13.59 -21.01
N GLY A 257 -20.06 -12.58 -20.60
CA GLY A 257 -21.37 -12.77 -19.97
C GLY A 257 -21.33 -13.46 -18.60
N PHE A 258 -20.25 -13.31 -17.85
CA PHE A 258 -20.20 -13.84 -16.48
C PHE A 258 -21.19 -13.11 -15.58
N PRO A 259 -21.96 -13.82 -14.73
CA PRO A 259 -22.82 -13.18 -13.77
C PRO A 259 -22.00 -12.44 -12.71
N PRO A 260 -22.54 -11.34 -12.12
CA PRO A 260 -21.80 -10.48 -11.16
C PRO A 260 -21.19 -11.22 -9.96
N TRP A 261 -21.83 -12.30 -9.49
CA TRP A 261 -21.29 -13.09 -8.38
C TRP A 261 -20.01 -13.86 -8.74
N GLN A 262 -19.90 -14.33 -10.00
CA GLN A 262 -18.65 -14.97 -10.48
C GLN A 262 -17.52 -13.94 -10.61
N TYR A 263 -17.84 -12.74 -11.12
CA TYR A 263 -16.90 -11.63 -11.15
C TYR A 263 -16.40 -11.29 -9.74
N ALA A 264 -17.29 -11.16 -8.76
CA ALA A 264 -16.90 -10.92 -7.38
C ALA A 264 -16.01 -12.04 -6.80
N LEU A 265 -16.29 -13.30 -7.14
CA LEU A 265 -15.50 -14.46 -6.71
C LEU A 265 -14.08 -14.43 -7.26
N VAL A 266 -13.89 -14.00 -8.51
CA VAL A 266 -12.57 -13.86 -9.17
C VAL A 266 -11.63 -12.97 -8.36
N PHE A 267 -12.13 -11.93 -7.71
CA PHE A 267 -11.32 -11.01 -6.90
C PHE A 267 -11.29 -11.40 -5.41
N ALA A 268 -12.36 -11.97 -4.87
CA ALA A 268 -12.42 -12.33 -3.45
C ALA A 268 -11.61 -13.59 -3.10
N ALA A 269 -11.72 -14.65 -3.89
CA ALA A 269 -11.04 -15.90 -3.61
C ALA A 269 -9.50 -15.78 -3.58
N PRO A 270 -8.85 -15.07 -4.52
CA PRO A 270 -7.40 -14.86 -4.49
C PRO A 270 -6.87 -14.10 -3.27
N CYS A 271 -7.69 -13.29 -2.59
CA CYS A 271 -7.26 -12.58 -1.38
C CYS A 271 -6.82 -13.55 -0.26
N LEU A 272 -7.42 -14.75 -0.20
CA LEU A 272 -6.95 -15.82 0.72
C LEU A 272 -5.52 -16.27 0.38
N GLY A 273 -5.18 -16.30 -0.91
CA GLY A 273 -3.80 -16.53 -1.38
C GLY A 273 -2.84 -15.46 -0.90
N GLY A 274 -3.30 -14.21 -0.84
CA GLY A 274 -2.54 -13.09 -0.29
C GLY A 274 -2.13 -13.29 1.17
N LEU A 275 -3.04 -13.79 1.98
CA LEU A 275 -2.78 -14.16 3.37
C LEU A 275 -1.75 -15.29 3.49
N VAL A 276 -1.85 -16.30 2.63
CA VAL A 276 -0.90 -17.43 2.60
C VAL A 276 0.49 -16.96 2.15
N GLY A 277 0.58 -16.22 1.05
CA GLY A 277 1.84 -15.73 0.49
C GLY A 277 2.62 -14.84 1.48
N SER A 278 1.94 -13.90 2.13
CA SER A 278 2.58 -13.02 3.12
C SER A 278 3.11 -13.77 4.35
N ARG A 279 2.41 -14.81 4.82
CA ARG A 279 2.87 -15.66 5.93
C ARG A 279 4.02 -16.59 5.54
N LEU A 280 4.10 -16.99 4.29
CA LEU A 280 5.17 -17.81 3.77
C LEU A 280 6.46 -17.04 3.52
N ALA A 281 6.41 -15.73 3.31
CA ALA A 281 7.56 -14.91 2.95
C ALA A 281 8.78 -15.12 3.85
N PRO A 282 8.70 -15.12 5.20
CA PRO A 282 9.87 -15.35 6.05
C PRO A 282 10.47 -16.74 5.89
N ARG A 283 9.63 -17.77 5.66
CA ARG A 283 10.09 -19.16 5.47
C ARG A 283 10.79 -19.34 4.13
N VAL A 284 10.21 -18.77 3.08
CA VAL A 284 10.76 -18.82 1.72
C VAL A 284 12.10 -18.09 1.66
N VAL A 285 12.21 -16.93 2.29
CA VAL A 285 13.47 -16.18 2.40
C VAL A 285 14.51 -16.93 3.20
N ALA A 286 14.13 -17.57 4.33
CA ALA A 286 15.05 -18.35 5.15
C ALA A 286 15.61 -19.57 4.40
N ARG A 287 14.83 -20.16 3.47
CA ARG A 287 15.24 -21.35 2.71
C ARG A 287 16.04 -21.02 1.45
N HIS A 288 15.69 -19.95 0.73
CA HIS A 288 16.23 -19.67 -0.60
C HIS A 288 17.12 -18.44 -0.66
N GLY A 289 17.16 -17.64 0.42
CA GLY A 289 17.86 -16.38 0.45
C GLY A 289 17.05 -15.23 -0.17
N ARG A 290 17.30 -14.01 0.30
CA ARG A 290 16.52 -12.80 -0.04
C ARG A 290 16.65 -12.41 -1.51
N ASP A 291 17.86 -12.39 -2.05
CA ASP A 291 18.13 -11.94 -3.42
C ASP A 291 17.53 -12.89 -4.47
N ARG A 292 17.52 -14.21 -4.17
CA ARG A 292 16.87 -15.20 -5.03
C ARG A 292 15.36 -15.02 -5.01
N VAL A 293 14.77 -14.78 -3.84
CA VAL A 293 13.32 -14.53 -3.70
C VAL A 293 12.91 -13.26 -4.44
N ILE A 294 13.64 -12.14 -4.29
CA ILE A 294 13.37 -10.90 -5.03
C ILE A 294 13.31 -11.14 -6.53
N ARG A 295 14.24 -11.91 -7.08
CA ARG A 295 14.28 -12.18 -8.52
C ARG A 295 13.23 -13.18 -8.98
N THR A 296 13.15 -14.35 -8.34
CA THR A 296 12.21 -15.40 -8.78
C THR A 296 10.76 -14.99 -8.59
N VAL A 297 10.40 -14.49 -7.41
CA VAL A 297 9.02 -14.06 -7.13
C VAL A 297 8.70 -12.76 -7.84
N GLY A 298 9.69 -11.83 -7.94
CA GLY A 298 9.55 -10.59 -8.73
C GLY A 298 9.29 -10.87 -10.22
N THR A 299 9.86 -11.94 -10.77
CA THR A 299 9.58 -12.39 -12.15
C THR A 299 8.21 -13.08 -12.23
N LEU A 300 7.93 -14.02 -11.33
CA LEU A 300 6.70 -14.81 -11.37
C LEU A 300 5.45 -13.93 -11.28
N ARG A 301 5.44 -12.88 -10.43
CA ARG A 301 4.28 -11.97 -10.33
C ARG A 301 3.95 -11.25 -11.64
N ALA A 302 4.93 -11.08 -12.53
CA ALA A 302 4.76 -10.44 -13.82
C ALA A 302 4.35 -11.44 -14.93
N VAL A 303 4.87 -12.66 -14.87
CA VAL A 303 4.62 -13.70 -15.90
C VAL A 303 3.15 -14.13 -15.92
N TRP A 304 2.50 -14.22 -14.76
CA TRP A 304 1.11 -14.66 -14.68
C TRP A 304 0.13 -13.73 -15.39
N LEU A 305 0.45 -12.45 -15.55
CA LEU A 305 -0.45 -11.46 -16.14
C LEU A 305 -0.86 -11.81 -17.57
N ILE A 306 0.03 -12.41 -18.37
CA ILE A 306 -0.28 -12.84 -19.74
C ILE A 306 -1.37 -13.94 -19.77
N GLY A 307 -1.52 -14.71 -18.70
CA GLY A 307 -2.54 -15.75 -18.59
C GLY A 307 -3.97 -15.22 -18.66
N LEU A 308 -4.20 -13.94 -18.36
CA LEU A 308 -5.52 -13.31 -18.45
C LEU A 308 -6.06 -13.26 -19.89
N VAL A 309 -5.19 -13.32 -20.90
CA VAL A 309 -5.57 -13.36 -22.31
C VAL A 309 -6.28 -14.69 -22.68
N LEU A 310 -5.95 -15.76 -21.94
CA LEU A 310 -6.46 -17.11 -22.19
C LEU A 310 -7.86 -17.35 -21.62
N VAL A 311 -8.44 -16.35 -20.94
CA VAL A 311 -9.76 -16.48 -20.32
C VAL A 311 -10.85 -16.67 -21.39
N ARG A 312 -11.67 -17.72 -21.22
CA ARG A 312 -12.75 -18.14 -22.12
C ARG A 312 -14.10 -18.07 -21.38
N PRO A 313 -15.23 -18.08 -22.09
CA PRO A 313 -16.53 -18.17 -21.43
C PRO A 313 -16.71 -19.50 -20.69
N GLY A 314 -17.60 -19.50 -19.69
CA GLY A 314 -17.98 -20.69 -18.93
C GLY A 314 -17.01 -21.08 -17.80
N ALA A 315 -17.20 -22.26 -17.22
CA ALA A 315 -16.49 -22.73 -16.03
C ALA A 315 -14.95 -22.78 -16.21
N VAL A 316 -14.47 -23.16 -17.39
CA VAL A 316 -13.03 -23.18 -17.69
C VAL A 316 -12.43 -21.79 -17.61
N GLY A 317 -13.11 -20.76 -18.13
CA GLY A 317 -12.65 -19.37 -18.01
C GLY A 317 -12.65 -18.87 -16.58
N LEU A 318 -13.68 -19.20 -15.80
CA LEU A 318 -13.75 -18.85 -14.37
C LEU A 318 -12.57 -19.45 -13.60
N VAL A 319 -12.28 -20.73 -13.80
CA VAL A 319 -11.14 -21.39 -13.17
C VAL A 319 -9.82 -20.76 -13.63
N THR A 320 -9.68 -20.49 -14.93
CA THR A 320 -8.46 -19.88 -15.47
C THR A 320 -8.19 -18.51 -14.87
N VAL A 321 -9.17 -17.60 -14.89
CA VAL A 321 -8.98 -16.24 -14.36
C VAL A 321 -8.74 -16.26 -12.84
N THR A 322 -9.48 -17.08 -12.11
CA THR A 322 -9.29 -17.21 -10.64
C THR A 322 -7.90 -17.79 -10.32
N ALA A 323 -7.41 -18.77 -11.08
CA ALA A 323 -6.09 -19.36 -10.87
C ALA A 323 -4.97 -18.35 -11.19
N VAL A 324 -5.11 -17.56 -12.26
CA VAL A 324 -4.15 -16.52 -12.63
C VAL A 324 -4.12 -15.42 -11.58
N GLU A 325 -5.28 -14.89 -11.15
CA GLU A 325 -5.37 -13.89 -10.09
C GLU A 325 -4.81 -14.40 -8.77
N LEU A 326 -5.12 -15.65 -8.41
CA LEU A 326 -4.54 -16.30 -7.22
C LEU A 326 -3.01 -16.34 -7.30
N ALA A 327 -2.46 -16.73 -8.45
CA ALA A 327 -1.02 -16.78 -8.66
C ALA A 327 -0.37 -15.38 -8.58
N ILE A 328 -0.99 -14.36 -9.18
CA ILE A 328 -0.54 -12.96 -9.08
C ILE A 328 -0.53 -12.52 -7.62
N ILE A 329 -1.63 -12.69 -6.90
CA ILE A 329 -1.79 -12.20 -5.52
C ILE A 329 -0.87 -12.95 -4.56
N VAL A 330 -0.71 -14.27 -4.68
CA VAL A 330 0.25 -15.05 -3.86
C VAL A 330 1.68 -14.54 -4.07
N ASN A 331 2.10 -14.33 -5.32
CA ASN A 331 3.43 -13.81 -5.61
C ASN A 331 3.60 -12.37 -5.15
N MET A 332 2.60 -11.50 -5.32
CA MET A 332 2.65 -10.14 -4.82
C MET A 332 2.78 -10.09 -3.30
N SER A 333 1.94 -10.83 -2.59
CA SER A 333 1.92 -10.84 -1.13
C SER A 333 3.18 -11.46 -0.50
N LEU A 334 3.84 -12.38 -1.21
CA LEU A 334 5.14 -12.92 -0.83
C LEU A 334 6.26 -11.90 -1.10
N TYR A 335 6.18 -11.17 -2.21
CA TYR A 335 7.18 -10.18 -2.63
C TYR A 335 7.17 -8.90 -1.79
N THR A 336 5.98 -8.36 -1.50
CA THR A 336 5.79 -7.07 -0.83
C THR A 336 6.57 -6.92 0.49
N PRO A 337 6.51 -7.86 1.46
CA PRO A 337 7.25 -7.72 2.71
C PRO A 337 8.77 -7.81 2.52
N VAL A 338 9.23 -8.55 1.52
CA VAL A 338 10.66 -8.66 1.19
C VAL A 338 11.16 -7.35 0.61
N LEU A 339 10.40 -6.77 -0.33
CA LEU A 339 10.67 -5.46 -0.91
C LEU A 339 10.64 -4.36 0.16
N ALA A 340 9.61 -4.33 1.01
CA ALA A 340 9.49 -3.35 2.08
C ALA A 340 10.69 -3.39 3.03
N THR A 341 11.11 -4.60 3.43
CA THR A 341 12.29 -4.79 4.27
C THR A 341 13.56 -4.30 3.59
N ARG A 342 13.78 -4.69 2.33
CA ARG A 342 14.99 -4.27 1.57
C ARG A 342 15.06 -2.76 1.41
N ARG A 343 13.93 -2.12 1.12
CA ARG A 343 13.82 -0.66 1.02
C ARG A 343 14.18 0.02 2.35
N LEU A 344 13.68 -0.48 3.49
CA LEU A 344 13.98 0.09 4.81
C LEU A 344 15.45 -0.09 5.19
N GLU A 345 16.05 -1.25 4.89
CA GLU A 345 17.46 -1.52 5.17
C GLU A 345 18.41 -0.61 4.37
N ARG A 346 18.05 -0.32 3.12
CA ARG A 346 18.84 0.52 2.21
C ARG A 346 18.65 2.02 2.47
N THR A 347 17.65 2.41 3.23
CA THR A 347 17.33 3.81 3.45
C THR A 347 17.83 4.28 4.81
N PRO A 348 18.67 5.32 4.89
CA PRO A 348 19.08 5.94 6.15
C PRO A 348 17.88 6.42 6.95
N ASP A 349 17.97 6.39 8.28
CA ASP A 349 16.83 6.66 9.16
C ASP A 349 16.20 8.04 8.93
N HIS A 350 17.03 9.05 8.64
CA HIS A 350 16.59 10.42 8.38
C HIS A 350 15.89 10.61 7.02
N LEU A 351 16.01 9.66 6.08
CA LEU A 351 15.38 9.72 4.75
C LEU A 351 14.18 8.77 4.61
N VAL A 352 13.89 7.90 5.60
CA VAL A 352 12.87 6.84 5.46
C VAL A 352 11.52 7.44 5.08
N ALA A 353 11.04 8.46 5.79
CA ALA A 353 9.73 9.06 5.49
C ALA A 353 9.66 9.63 4.07
N ARG A 354 10.71 10.34 3.62
CA ARG A 354 10.79 10.92 2.26
C ARG A 354 10.85 9.84 1.19
N THR A 355 11.65 8.80 1.42
CA THR A 355 11.77 7.67 0.48
C THR A 355 10.45 6.90 0.35
N LEU A 356 9.75 6.63 1.47
CA LEU A 356 8.46 5.95 1.46
C LEU A 356 7.39 6.78 0.74
N THR A 357 7.39 8.09 0.95
CA THR A 357 6.46 9.00 0.26
C THR A 357 6.76 9.07 -1.23
N ALA A 358 8.02 9.27 -1.63
CA ALA A 358 8.43 9.26 -3.04
C ALA A 358 8.05 7.94 -3.73
N TRP A 359 8.25 6.82 -3.03
CA TRP A 359 7.86 5.48 -3.51
C TRP A 359 6.36 5.38 -3.76
N SER A 360 5.56 5.84 -2.80
CA SER A 360 4.09 5.82 -2.90
C SER A 360 3.59 6.68 -4.06
N ILE A 361 4.13 7.90 -4.20
CA ILE A 361 3.76 8.80 -5.30
C ILE A 361 4.05 8.16 -6.66
N GLY A 362 5.28 7.63 -6.83
CA GLY A 362 5.67 6.99 -8.07
C GLY A 362 4.76 5.81 -8.42
N GLN A 363 4.44 4.98 -7.42
CA GLN A 363 3.52 3.85 -7.61
C GLN A 363 2.12 4.31 -8.02
N GLN A 364 1.55 5.30 -7.33
CA GLN A 364 0.20 5.81 -7.65
C GLN A 364 0.15 6.49 -9.03
N ALA A 365 1.19 7.25 -9.38
CA ALA A 365 1.31 7.86 -10.70
C ALA A 365 1.38 6.79 -11.81
N SER A 366 2.16 5.72 -11.58
CA SER A 366 2.24 4.60 -12.52
C SER A 366 0.91 3.88 -12.68
N ILE A 367 0.19 3.63 -11.58
CA ILE A 367 -1.15 3.02 -11.60
C ILE A 367 -2.10 3.88 -12.42
N ALA A 368 -2.18 5.18 -12.13
CA ALA A 368 -3.07 6.09 -12.86
C ALA A 368 -2.74 6.13 -14.36
N LEU A 369 -1.47 6.25 -14.72
CA LEU A 369 -1.02 6.29 -16.11
C LEU A 369 -1.32 4.98 -16.84
N CYS A 370 -0.94 3.84 -16.27
CA CYS A 370 -1.16 2.54 -16.89
C CYS A 370 -2.66 2.24 -17.05
N THR A 371 -3.48 2.60 -16.05
CA THR A 371 -4.94 2.42 -16.13
C THR A 371 -5.55 3.30 -17.22
N ALA A 372 -5.14 4.57 -17.32
CA ALA A 372 -5.63 5.46 -18.37
C ALA A 372 -5.23 4.98 -19.78
N LEU A 373 -3.95 4.62 -19.95
CA LEU A 373 -3.46 4.10 -21.24
C LEU A 373 -4.09 2.74 -21.59
N GLY A 374 -4.27 1.86 -20.59
CA GLY A 374 -4.94 0.58 -20.77
C GLY A 374 -6.40 0.73 -21.19
N GLY A 375 -7.14 1.66 -20.56
CA GLY A 375 -8.52 1.99 -20.94
C GLY A 375 -8.61 2.54 -22.36
N LEU A 376 -7.77 3.53 -22.71
CA LEU A 376 -7.72 4.09 -24.06
C LEU A 376 -7.40 3.01 -25.11
N LEU A 377 -6.43 2.14 -24.82
CA LEU A 377 -6.09 1.05 -25.72
C LEU A 377 -7.27 0.06 -25.89
N ALA A 378 -7.98 -0.22 -24.79
CA ALA A 378 -9.14 -1.10 -24.83
C ALA A 378 -10.30 -0.52 -25.65
N ASP A 379 -10.52 0.79 -25.59
CA ASP A 379 -11.53 1.49 -26.41
C ASP A 379 -11.21 1.39 -27.91
N LEU A 380 -9.90 1.42 -28.26
CA LEU A 380 -9.46 1.36 -29.66
C LEU A 380 -9.36 -0.08 -30.22
N THR A 381 -8.98 -1.06 -29.40
CA THR A 381 -8.58 -2.40 -29.87
C THR A 381 -9.31 -3.54 -29.17
N GLY A 382 -10.12 -3.23 -28.18
CA GLY A 382 -10.82 -4.19 -27.34
C GLY A 382 -10.03 -4.62 -26.08
N PRO A 383 -10.72 -5.10 -25.04
CA PRO A 383 -10.13 -5.40 -23.74
C PRO A 383 -9.11 -6.55 -23.78
N ARG A 384 -9.29 -7.55 -24.64
CA ARG A 384 -8.31 -8.66 -24.78
C ARG A 384 -6.97 -8.20 -25.33
N THR A 385 -6.95 -7.31 -26.30
CA THR A 385 -5.71 -6.76 -26.87
C THR A 385 -5.00 -5.92 -25.81
N ALA A 386 -5.73 -5.09 -25.07
CA ALA A 386 -5.17 -4.31 -23.98
C ALA A 386 -4.55 -5.20 -22.86
N LEU A 387 -5.23 -6.28 -22.49
CA LEU A 387 -4.70 -7.29 -21.56
C LEU A 387 -3.43 -7.99 -22.11
N ALA A 388 -3.41 -8.30 -23.42
CA ALA A 388 -2.24 -8.90 -24.06
C ALA A 388 -1.03 -7.95 -24.03
N VAL A 389 -1.23 -6.68 -24.37
CA VAL A 389 -0.19 -5.65 -24.31
C VAL A 389 0.31 -5.47 -22.87
N ALA A 390 -0.58 -5.37 -21.88
CA ALA A 390 -0.21 -5.29 -20.48
C ALA A 390 0.61 -6.51 -20.04
N GLY A 391 0.21 -7.72 -20.41
CA GLY A 391 0.93 -8.96 -20.14
C GLY A 391 2.31 -9.00 -20.78
N LEU A 392 2.42 -8.61 -22.05
CA LEU A 392 3.71 -8.55 -22.76
C LEU A 392 4.66 -7.52 -22.15
N LEU A 393 4.16 -6.33 -21.80
CA LEU A 393 4.94 -5.33 -21.10
C LEU A 393 5.39 -5.82 -19.71
N ALA A 394 4.51 -6.55 -19.01
CA ALA A 394 4.87 -7.15 -17.72
C ALA A 394 6.01 -8.16 -17.85
N LEU A 395 6.05 -8.97 -18.93
CA LEU A 395 7.14 -9.91 -19.21
C LEU A 395 8.51 -9.23 -19.40
N ALA A 396 8.55 -7.95 -19.76
CA ALA A 396 9.80 -7.18 -19.85
C ALA A 396 10.27 -6.64 -18.49
N THR A 397 9.40 -6.53 -17.50
CA THR A 397 9.74 -5.91 -16.21
C THR A 397 10.79 -6.65 -15.39
N PRO A 398 10.98 -8.00 -15.48
CA PRO A 398 12.08 -8.70 -14.80
C PRO A 398 13.46 -8.20 -15.21
N LEU A 399 13.62 -7.61 -16.40
CA LEU A 399 14.88 -7.02 -16.85
C LEU A 399 15.35 -5.85 -15.96
N LEU A 400 14.41 -5.22 -15.26
CA LEU A 400 14.67 -4.14 -14.32
C LEU A 400 15.11 -4.65 -12.93
N LEU A 401 14.98 -5.96 -12.64
CA LEU A 401 15.37 -6.49 -11.33
C LEU A 401 16.88 -6.47 -11.14
N PRO A 402 17.36 -6.24 -9.90
CA PRO A 402 18.79 -6.19 -9.60
C PRO A 402 19.50 -7.50 -10.00
N ARG A 403 20.66 -7.38 -10.68
CA ARG A 403 21.50 -8.54 -11.06
C ARG A 403 22.32 -9.02 -9.87
N PRO A 404 22.61 -10.34 -9.74
CA PRO A 404 23.52 -10.83 -8.71
C PRO A 404 24.94 -10.28 -8.96
N GLY A 405 25.61 -9.88 -7.90
CA GLY A 405 27.04 -9.50 -7.96
C GLY A 405 27.37 -8.01 -8.09
N ARG A 406 26.37 -7.09 -8.16
CA ARG A 406 26.60 -5.65 -8.05
C ARG A 406 26.28 -5.09 -6.65
N THR A 407 26.34 -5.93 -5.63
CA THR A 407 26.37 -5.42 -4.27
C THR A 407 27.74 -4.82 -4.06
N THR A 408 27.89 -3.52 -4.27
CA THR A 408 29.04 -2.78 -3.71
C THR A 408 28.90 -2.96 -2.20
N ALA A 409 29.69 -3.87 -1.64
CA ALA A 409 29.95 -3.92 -0.23
C ALA A 409 30.29 -2.48 0.17
N ARG A 410 29.53 -1.91 1.09
CA ARG A 410 29.93 -0.65 1.73
C ARG A 410 31.31 -0.94 2.29
N PRO A 411 32.35 -0.14 1.94
CA PRO A 411 33.66 -0.34 2.56
C PRO A 411 33.44 -0.28 4.07
N ASP A 412 33.91 -1.29 4.79
CA ASP A 412 33.95 -1.23 6.25
C ASP A 412 34.67 0.07 6.63
N PRO A 413 34.17 0.82 7.64
CA PRO A 413 34.86 1.99 8.10
C PRO A 413 36.28 1.56 8.50
N GLU A 414 37.28 2.16 7.83
CA GLU A 414 38.70 1.95 8.08
C GLU A 414 38.98 2.04 9.59
N PRO A 415 39.58 1.05 10.21
CA PRO A 415 39.90 1.12 11.65
C PRO A 415 40.71 2.36 11.91
N ALA A 416 40.27 3.19 12.85
CA ALA A 416 40.93 4.41 13.23
C ALA A 416 42.43 4.12 13.53
N PRO A 417 43.40 4.91 12.98
CA PRO A 417 44.78 4.68 13.21
C PRO A 417 45.08 4.73 14.71
N GLY A 418 45.66 3.62 15.24
CA GLY A 418 46.02 3.49 16.63
C GLY A 418 46.91 4.66 17.04
N ARG A 419 46.49 5.34 18.09
CA ARG A 419 47.36 6.27 18.80
C ARG A 419 48.41 5.43 19.54
N SER A 420 49.62 5.48 19.01
CA SER A 420 50.86 5.12 19.72
C SER A 420 51.21 6.18 20.74
#